data_83b4a4534a9f5f92bb7d483c2c9dc1d3
#
_entry.id   83b4a4534a9f5f92bb7d483c2c9dc1d3
#
_cell.length_a   1.000
_cell.length_b   1.000
_cell.length_c   1.000
_cell.angle_alpha   90.00
_cell.angle_beta   90.00
_cell.angle_gamma   90.00
#
_symmetry.space_group_name_H-M   'P 1'
#
loop_
_entity.id
_entity.type
_entity.pdbx_description
1 polymer ?
#
loop_
_entity_poly.entity_id
_entity_poly.type
_entity_poly.pdbx_seq_one_letter_code
_entity_poly.pdbx_strand_id
1 'polypeptide(L)'
;MLDSILNNLRVVCLPMKTDFRGINTREVALIEGNAGWGEFSPFVEYDENESIPWLISAIEGATQPRAKASRKYIDINATLPAVNSRAEVESILSWYPGASTVKIKVGANQEEDFKRIKYVTEILPHASLRLDVNGSWDVEQALEFIYGFYDSFDEDLLQYIEQPCSTLEQLRELKAACMVGVKIAGDEVIRKAEDPFELDLEDAVDILILKAAPPGGIERSLAIAKHHRLPVVVSSALESAVGIGHGIRLAGALPTLDFACGLATGQLLESDVAQIPIEGGKMRVADVTPSEAAMIELEASAERTQWWQDRVHKAWSAGADEIISEMGWHW
;
A
#
# COMPACT_ATOMS: atom_id res chain seq x y z
N MET A 1 -0.84 -4.21 -28.78
CA MET A 1 -1.14 -3.71 -27.42
C MET A 1 -0.06 -2.75 -26.91
N LEU A 2 1.24 -3.10 -26.91
CA LEU A 2 2.29 -2.21 -26.38
C LEU A 2 2.23 -0.79 -26.95
N ASP A 3 2.14 -0.63 -28.28
CA ASP A 3 2.04 0.69 -28.91
C ASP A 3 0.82 1.48 -28.39
N SER A 4 -0.30 0.81 -28.16
CA SER A 4 -1.49 1.45 -27.60
C SER A 4 -1.25 1.91 -26.17
N ILE A 5 -0.58 1.10 -25.33
CA ILE A 5 -0.19 1.46 -23.97
C ILE A 5 0.70 2.72 -23.99
N LEU A 6 1.78 2.70 -24.80
CA LEU A 6 2.75 3.80 -24.88
C LEU A 6 2.13 5.09 -25.42
N ASN A 7 1.20 4.99 -26.38
CA ASN A 7 0.50 6.16 -26.95
C ASN A 7 -0.52 6.79 -25.99
N ASN A 8 -1.03 6.04 -25.02
CA ASN A 8 -2.01 6.51 -24.03
C ASN A 8 -1.40 6.69 -22.64
N LEU A 9 -0.07 6.66 -22.52
CA LEU A 9 0.64 6.82 -21.27
C LEU A 9 0.90 8.29 -20.97
N ARG A 10 0.55 8.70 -19.75
CA ARG A 10 0.83 10.04 -19.21
C ARG A 10 1.65 9.88 -17.93
N VAL A 11 2.75 10.58 -17.81
CA VAL A 11 3.61 10.56 -16.63
C VAL A 11 3.44 11.83 -15.83
N VAL A 12 3.18 11.70 -14.54
CA VAL A 12 3.02 12.84 -13.63
C VAL A 12 3.97 12.74 -12.44
N CYS A 13 4.36 13.89 -11.92
CA CYS A 13 5.22 14.07 -10.75
C CYS A 13 4.37 14.65 -9.61
N LEU A 14 4.13 13.88 -8.58
CA LEU A 14 3.29 14.23 -7.44
C LEU A 14 4.17 14.70 -6.29
N PRO A 15 4.17 16.00 -5.92
CA PRO A 15 4.95 16.48 -4.80
C PRO A 15 4.39 15.98 -3.47
N MET A 16 5.29 15.72 -2.50
CA MET A 16 4.93 15.23 -1.17
C MET A 16 4.88 16.38 -0.16
N LYS A 17 3.94 16.34 0.80
CA LYS A 17 3.89 17.25 1.95
C LYS A 17 4.99 16.97 2.98
N THR A 18 5.44 15.74 3.02
CA THR A 18 6.47 15.27 3.95
C THR A 18 7.25 14.13 3.30
N ASP A 19 8.50 13.94 3.72
CA ASP A 19 9.26 12.76 3.28
C ASP A 19 8.57 11.47 3.71
N PHE A 20 8.47 10.53 2.79
CA PHE A 20 7.97 9.19 3.06
C PHE A 20 8.81 8.17 2.30
N ARG A 21 9.55 7.32 3.01
CA ARG A 21 10.51 6.35 2.44
C ARG A 21 11.64 7.01 1.64
N GLY A 22 12.07 8.23 1.97
CA GLY A 22 13.04 8.98 1.19
C GLY A 22 12.49 9.57 -0.12
N ILE A 23 11.15 9.57 -0.30
CA ILE A 23 10.49 10.08 -1.49
C ILE A 23 9.93 11.47 -1.19
N ASN A 24 10.38 12.48 -1.94
CA ASN A 24 9.88 13.85 -1.89
C ASN A 24 8.99 14.19 -3.09
N THR A 25 9.09 13.41 -4.16
CA THR A 25 8.25 13.50 -5.36
C THR A 25 7.95 12.09 -5.83
N ARG A 26 6.68 11.75 -5.96
CA ARG A 26 6.24 10.46 -6.47
C ARG A 26 5.93 10.57 -7.95
N GLU A 27 6.69 9.89 -8.79
CA GLU A 27 6.37 9.78 -10.21
C GLU A 27 5.49 8.55 -10.46
N VAL A 28 4.48 8.72 -11.30
CA VAL A 28 3.58 7.63 -11.71
C VAL A 28 3.27 7.73 -13.20
N ALA A 29 3.13 6.59 -13.87
CA ALA A 29 2.66 6.53 -15.24
C ALA A 29 1.20 6.07 -15.27
N LEU A 30 0.32 6.91 -15.78
CA LEU A 30 -1.11 6.66 -15.95
C LEU A 30 -1.38 6.20 -17.37
N ILE A 31 -2.24 5.20 -17.52
CA ILE A 31 -2.56 4.59 -18.82
C ILE A 31 -4.07 4.62 -19.00
N GLU A 32 -4.53 5.34 -20.04
CA GLU A 32 -5.95 5.37 -20.39
C GLU A 32 -6.29 4.20 -21.31
N GLY A 33 -7.34 3.45 -20.98
CA GLY A 33 -7.85 2.36 -21.79
C GLY A 33 -9.38 2.36 -21.91
N ASN A 34 -9.92 1.34 -22.56
CA ASN A 34 -11.36 1.25 -22.87
C ASN A 34 -12.26 1.05 -21.64
N ALA A 35 -11.71 0.58 -20.50
CA ALA A 35 -12.44 0.37 -19.26
C ALA A 35 -12.16 1.47 -18.22
N GLY A 36 -11.23 2.38 -18.48
CA GLY A 36 -10.85 3.49 -17.59
C GLY A 36 -9.35 3.68 -17.50
N TRP A 37 -8.87 4.05 -16.33
CA TRP A 37 -7.46 4.35 -16.08
C TRP A 37 -6.78 3.25 -15.27
N GLY A 38 -5.54 2.94 -15.65
CA GLY A 38 -4.60 2.13 -14.89
C GLY A 38 -3.40 2.96 -14.42
N GLU A 39 -2.69 2.48 -13.43
CA GLU A 39 -1.47 3.12 -12.91
C GLU A 39 -0.30 2.13 -12.90
N PHE A 40 0.78 2.48 -13.59
CA PHE A 40 2.06 1.81 -13.54
C PHE A 40 3.05 2.67 -12.76
N SER A 41 3.29 2.30 -11.51
CA SER A 41 4.11 3.12 -10.60
C SER A 41 5.01 2.29 -9.67
N PRO A 42 5.73 1.26 -10.17
CA PRO A 42 6.71 0.56 -9.36
C PRO A 42 7.77 1.53 -8.83
N PHE A 43 8.33 1.27 -7.66
CA PHE A 43 9.39 2.13 -7.12
C PHE A 43 10.60 2.14 -8.07
N VAL A 44 11.31 3.26 -8.10
CA VAL A 44 12.40 3.49 -9.08
C VAL A 44 13.55 2.51 -8.95
N GLU A 45 13.76 1.94 -7.77
CA GLU A 45 14.77 0.93 -7.48
C GLU A 45 14.41 -0.49 -7.97
N TYR A 46 13.13 -0.73 -8.35
CA TYR A 46 12.70 -2.05 -8.83
C TYR A 46 13.16 -2.28 -10.27
N ASP A 47 13.62 -3.50 -10.52
CA ASP A 47 14.01 -3.95 -11.85
C ASP A 47 12.78 -4.25 -12.75
N GLU A 48 13.06 -4.74 -13.97
CA GLU A 48 12.01 -5.09 -14.93
C GLU A 48 11.12 -6.24 -14.45
N ASN A 49 11.67 -7.24 -13.76
CA ASN A 49 10.93 -8.41 -13.29
C ASN A 49 10.01 -8.01 -12.12
N GLU A 50 10.51 -7.25 -11.16
CA GLU A 50 9.70 -6.69 -10.08
C GLU A 50 8.61 -5.74 -10.59
N SER A 51 8.81 -5.16 -11.78
CA SER A 51 7.85 -4.22 -12.41
C SER A 51 6.75 -4.92 -13.22
N ILE A 52 6.92 -6.20 -13.62
CA ILE A 52 5.93 -6.96 -14.40
C ILE A 52 4.52 -6.93 -13.75
N PRO A 53 4.35 -7.34 -12.48
CA PRO A 53 3.03 -7.37 -11.88
C PRO A 53 2.36 -5.99 -11.80
N TRP A 54 3.14 -4.93 -11.66
CA TRP A 54 2.62 -3.56 -11.67
C TRP A 54 2.07 -3.17 -13.04
N LEU A 55 2.72 -3.60 -14.13
CA LEU A 55 2.23 -3.37 -15.49
C LEU A 55 0.96 -4.17 -15.76
N ILE A 56 0.89 -5.42 -15.31
CA ILE A 56 -0.31 -6.25 -15.39
C ILE A 56 -1.48 -5.57 -14.67
N SER A 57 -1.25 -5.07 -13.45
CA SER A 57 -2.27 -4.34 -12.69
C SER A 57 -2.74 -3.06 -13.39
N ALA A 58 -1.81 -2.31 -14.02
CA ALA A 58 -2.15 -1.11 -14.77
C ALA A 58 -3.03 -1.45 -15.98
N ILE A 59 -2.70 -2.52 -16.71
CA ILE A 59 -3.47 -2.97 -17.87
C ILE A 59 -4.83 -3.52 -17.42
N GLU A 60 -4.91 -4.29 -16.31
CA GLU A 60 -6.19 -4.69 -15.72
C GLU A 60 -7.07 -3.46 -15.47
N GLY A 61 -6.52 -2.44 -14.80
CA GLY A 61 -7.22 -1.21 -14.50
C GLY A 61 -7.70 -0.44 -15.73
N ALA A 62 -6.94 -0.44 -16.81
CA ALA A 62 -7.26 0.24 -18.05
C ALA A 62 -8.25 -0.53 -18.96
N THR A 63 -8.24 -1.87 -18.91
CA THR A 63 -8.93 -2.67 -19.94
C THR A 63 -10.00 -3.63 -19.40
N GLN A 64 -9.96 -4.00 -18.12
CA GLN A 64 -10.85 -5.03 -17.62
C GLN A 64 -12.09 -4.46 -16.90
N PRO A 65 -13.23 -5.17 -16.95
CA PRO A 65 -14.42 -4.82 -16.21
C PRO A 65 -14.13 -4.76 -14.70
N ARG A 66 -14.78 -3.84 -14.01
CA ARG A 66 -14.57 -3.65 -12.58
C ARG A 66 -15.13 -4.80 -11.76
N ALA A 67 -14.35 -5.30 -10.79
CA ALA A 67 -14.83 -6.25 -9.81
C ALA A 67 -16.05 -5.70 -9.06
N LYS A 68 -17.06 -6.56 -8.83
CA LYS A 68 -18.28 -6.17 -8.14
C LYS A 68 -17.99 -5.88 -6.67
N ALA A 69 -18.28 -4.66 -6.24
CA ALA A 69 -18.15 -4.27 -4.85
C ALA A 69 -19.28 -4.86 -3.99
N SER A 70 -18.94 -5.36 -2.80
CA SER A 70 -19.85 -5.85 -1.77
C SER A 70 -20.24 -4.77 -0.76
N ARG A 71 -19.55 -3.61 -0.77
CA ARG A 71 -19.76 -2.46 0.15
C ARG A 71 -19.64 -1.13 -0.58
N LYS A 72 -20.21 -0.08 0.01
CA LYS A 72 -20.21 1.28 -0.54
C LYS A 72 -19.08 2.16 0.02
N TYR A 73 -18.59 1.84 1.19
CA TYR A 73 -17.55 2.57 1.90
C TYR A 73 -16.57 1.59 2.52
N ILE A 74 -15.34 2.02 2.69
CA ILE A 74 -14.28 1.33 3.43
C ILE A 74 -13.79 2.24 4.55
N ASP A 75 -13.50 1.69 5.72
CA ASP A 75 -12.78 2.40 6.78
C ASP A 75 -11.31 2.54 6.40
N ILE A 76 -10.69 3.68 6.76
CA ILE A 76 -9.26 3.93 6.50
C ILE A 76 -8.49 4.18 7.79
N ASN A 77 -7.20 3.89 7.77
CA ASN A 77 -6.28 4.34 8.81
C ASN A 77 -5.54 5.63 8.42
N ALA A 78 -5.19 6.42 9.41
CA ALA A 78 -4.15 7.43 9.26
C ALA A 78 -2.79 6.77 9.08
N THR A 79 -1.92 7.35 8.25
CA THR A 79 -0.53 6.89 8.07
C THR A 79 0.41 7.96 8.60
N LEU A 80 1.18 7.61 9.64
CA LEU A 80 2.12 8.50 10.30
C LEU A 80 3.55 8.11 9.93
N PRO A 81 4.26 8.95 9.14
CA PRO A 81 5.69 8.80 8.88
C PRO A 81 6.56 8.87 10.14
N ALA A 82 7.85 8.61 9.99
CA ALA A 82 8.83 8.72 11.06
C ALA A 82 9.17 10.18 11.38
N VAL A 83 8.20 10.94 11.89
CA VAL A 83 8.36 12.32 12.37
C VAL A 83 8.62 12.35 13.87
N ASN A 84 9.31 13.37 14.38
CA ASN A 84 9.87 13.35 15.73
C ASN A 84 9.28 14.43 16.67
N SER A 85 8.45 15.35 16.18
CA SER A 85 7.81 16.35 17.03
C SER A 85 6.31 16.13 17.19
N ARG A 86 5.78 16.50 18.36
CA ARG A 86 4.33 16.45 18.63
C ARG A 86 3.53 17.29 17.62
N ALA A 87 4.05 18.46 17.23
CA ALA A 87 3.38 19.35 16.29
C ALA A 87 3.24 18.72 14.88
N GLU A 88 4.27 17.99 14.41
CA GLU A 88 4.20 17.25 13.15
C GLU A 88 3.17 16.10 13.25
N VAL A 89 3.17 15.36 14.36
CA VAL A 89 2.18 14.29 14.59
C VAL A 89 0.76 14.85 14.56
N GLU A 90 0.48 15.94 15.29
CA GLU A 90 -0.83 16.62 15.28
C GLU A 90 -1.23 17.08 13.86
N SER A 91 -0.30 17.73 13.15
CA SER A 91 -0.53 18.20 11.79
C SER A 91 -0.91 17.05 10.86
N ILE A 92 -0.11 15.97 10.86
CA ILE A 92 -0.34 14.81 9.97
C ILE A 92 -1.65 14.10 10.31
N LEU A 93 -1.94 13.87 11.59
CA LEU A 93 -3.20 13.24 12.01
C LEU A 93 -4.42 14.05 11.60
N SER A 94 -4.31 15.38 11.52
CA SER A 94 -5.40 16.25 11.06
C SER A 94 -5.79 16.05 9.59
N TRP A 95 -4.91 15.44 8.77
CA TRP A 95 -5.21 15.13 7.37
C TRP A 95 -6.17 13.93 7.20
N TYR A 96 -6.47 13.20 8.28
CA TYR A 96 -7.30 11.99 8.28
C TYR A 96 -8.55 12.14 9.14
N PRO A 97 -9.49 13.01 8.77
CA PRO A 97 -10.64 13.34 9.60
C PRO A 97 -11.50 12.12 9.91
N GLY A 98 -11.65 11.82 11.21
CA GLY A 98 -12.47 10.72 11.71
C GLY A 98 -11.82 9.34 11.64
N ALA A 99 -10.54 9.21 11.26
CA ALA A 99 -9.82 7.95 11.34
C ALA A 99 -9.63 7.53 12.80
N SER A 100 -10.04 6.29 13.12
CA SER A 100 -9.92 5.68 14.45
C SER A 100 -8.77 4.66 14.55
N THR A 101 -7.99 4.51 13.49
CA THR A 101 -6.83 3.63 13.42
C THR A 101 -5.64 4.43 12.90
N VAL A 102 -4.48 4.25 13.50
CA VAL A 102 -3.24 4.93 13.09
C VAL A 102 -2.16 3.88 12.81
N LYS A 103 -1.62 3.89 11.59
CA LYS A 103 -0.42 3.13 11.23
C LYS A 103 0.80 4.02 11.40
N ILE A 104 1.71 3.62 12.27
CA ILE A 104 2.89 4.38 12.70
C ILE A 104 4.13 3.70 12.14
N LYS A 105 4.97 4.45 11.43
CA LYS A 105 6.29 3.98 11.03
C LYS A 105 7.23 3.92 12.23
N VAL A 106 7.84 2.74 12.42
CA VAL A 106 8.79 2.46 13.50
C VAL A 106 9.99 1.67 12.96
N GLY A 107 11.03 1.50 13.76
CA GLY A 107 12.16 0.61 13.45
C GLY A 107 13.51 1.30 13.32
N ALA A 108 13.55 2.62 13.18
CA ALA A 108 14.81 3.35 13.04
C ALA A 108 15.47 3.67 14.38
N ASN A 109 14.68 4.06 15.38
CA ASN A 109 15.16 4.41 16.73
C ASN A 109 14.04 4.20 17.74
N GLN A 110 14.21 3.26 18.64
CA GLN A 110 13.20 2.84 19.62
C GLN A 110 12.72 3.99 20.53
N GLU A 111 13.62 4.85 20.98
CA GLU A 111 13.25 5.99 21.87
C GLU A 111 12.35 6.99 21.12
N GLU A 112 12.69 7.33 19.88
CA GLU A 112 11.90 8.23 19.05
C GLU A 112 10.56 7.56 18.63
N ASP A 113 10.57 6.26 18.40
CA ASP A 113 9.36 5.49 18.07
C ASP A 113 8.38 5.47 19.25
N PHE A 114 8.86 5.25 20.49
CA PHE A 114 8.01 5.32 21.69
C PHE A 114 7.50 6.73 21.97
N LYS A 115 8.29 7.77 21.72
CA LYS A 115 7.82 9.16 21.80
C LYS A 115 6.70 9.42 20.80
N ARG A 116 6.86 8.94 19.57
CA ARG A 116 5.86 9.08 18.50
C ARG A 116 4.56 8.36 18.86
N ILE A 117 4.63 7.12 19.33
CA ILE A 117 3.50 6.35 19.83
C ILE A 117 2.80 7.10 20.97
N LYS A 118 3.56 7.61 21.93
CA LYS A 118 3.01 8.40 23.04
C LYS A 118 2.27 9.64 22.56
N TYR A 119 2.82 10.39 21.59
CA TYR A 119 2.10 11.54 21.01
C TYR A 119 0.77 11.12 20.38
N VAL A 120 0.76 10.02 19.63
CA VAL A 120 -0.48 9.50 19.04
C VAL A 120 -1.50 9.14 20.12
N THR A 121 -1.10 8.42 21.17
CA THR A 121 -2.02 8.01 22.25
C THR A 121 -2.54 9.18 23.09
N GLU A 122 -1.77 10.25 23.21
CA GLU A 122 -2.23 11.48 23.87
C GLU A 122 -3.21 12.30 23.00
N ILE A 123 -3.03 12.30 21.67
CA ILE A 123 -3.88 13.06 20.73
C ILE A 123 -5.15 12.27 20.42
N LEU A 124 -5.04 10.95 20.24
CA LEU A 124 -6.12 10.04 19.90
C LEU A 124 -6.14 8.84 20.88
N PRO A 125 -6.60 9.03 22.13
CA PRO A 125 -6.45 8.03 23.20
C PRO A 125 -7.23 6.72 22.98
N HIS A 126 -8.13 6.67 22.01
CA HIS A 126 -8.93 5.48 21.67
C HIS A 126 -8.62 4.94 20.28
N ALA A 127 -7.57 5.43 19.62
CA ALA A 127 -7.19 4.94 18.32
C ALA A 127 -6.52 3.57 18.43
N SER A 128 -6.91 2.65 17.54
CA SER A 128 -6.17 1.41 17.36
C SER A 128 -4.83 1.70 16.65
N LEU A 129 -3.77 1.09 17.13
CA LEU A 129 -2.42 1.31 16.61
C LEU A 129 -1.96 0.12 15.76
N ARG A 130 -1.21 0.43 14.72
CA ARG A 130 -0.48 -0.51 13.87
C ARG A 130 0.95 -0.01 13.75
N LEU A 131 1.90 -0.89 13.99
CA LEU A 131 3.31 -0.53 13.94
C LEU A 131 3.92 -1.15 12.68
N ASP A 132 4.45 -0.33 11.79
CA ASP A 132 5.00 -0.77 10.50
C ASP A 132 6.52 -0.63 10.52
N VAL A 133 7.19 -1.78 10.53
CA VAL A 133 8.65 -1.93 10.70
C VAL A 133 9.36 -2.11 9.35
N ASN A 134 8.66 -2.54 8.32
CA ASN A 134 9.20 -2.87 7.00
C ASN A 134 10.35 -3.91 7.01
N GLY A 135 10.31 -4.86 7.95
CA GLY A 135 11.28 -5.96 8.03
C GLY A 135 12.65 -5.57 8.54
N SER A 136 12.78 -4.43 9.24
CA SER A 136 14.08 -3.89 9.63
C SER A 136 14.65 -4.48 10.91
N TRP A 137 13.87 -5.22 11.70
CA TRP A 137 14.33 -5.84 12.94
C TRP A 137 14.77 -7.28 12.74
N ASP A 138 15.72 -7.70 13.57
CA ASP A 138 15.90 -9.11 13.90
C ASP A 138 14.91 -9.55 15.00
N VAL A 139 14.91 -10.84 15.35
CA VAL A 139 13.95 -11.40 16.32
C VAL A 139 14.17 -10.81 17.72
N GLU A 140 15.42 -10.57 18.14
CA GLU A 140 15.74 -10.02 19.48
C GLU A 140 15.24 -8.57 19.58
N GLN A 141 15.50 -7.74 18.58
CA GLN A 141 15.02 -6.37 18.49
C GLN A 141 13.48 -6.30 18.49
N ALA A 142 12.83 -7.20 17.75
CA ALA A 142 11.37 -7.28 17.71
C ALA A 142 10.79 -7.63 19.08
N LEU A 143 11.36 -8.61 19.78
CA LEU A 143 10.93 -9.01 21.15
C LEU A 143 11.15 -7.87 22.15
N GLU A 144 12.33 -7.21 22.12
CA GLU A 144 12.62 -6.07 22.99
C GLU A 144 11.60 -4.95 22.81
N PHE A 145 11.30 -4.59 21.55
CA PHE A 145 10.33 -3.56 21.26
C PHE A 145 8.91 -3.95 21.69
N ILE A 146 8.48 -5.18 21.42
CA ILE A 146 7.16 -5.69 21.81
C ILE A 146 6.98 -5.62 23.32
N TYR A 147 7.92 -6.17 24.08
CA TYR A 147 7.84 -6.11 25.55
C TYR A 147 7.88 -4.69 26.09
N GLY A 148 8.73 -3.82 25.53
CA GLY A 148 8.75 -2.40 25.87
C GLY A 148 7.43 -1.68 25.57
N PHE A 149 6.74 -2.05 24.50
CA PHE A 149 5.40 -1.53 24.19
C PHE A 149 4.38 -1.94 25.25
N TYR A 150 4.31 -3.24 25.60
CA TYR A 150 3.38 -3.77 26.61
C TYR A 150 3.66 -3.24 28.01
N ASP A 151 4.92 -2.90 28.32
CA ASP A 151 5.28 -2.24 29.58
C ASP A 151 4.89 -0.76 29.65
N SER A 152 4.76 -0.10 28.48
CA SER A 152 4.61 1.36 28.39
C SER A 152 3.22 1.84 27.98
N PHE A 153 2.44 1.00 27.30
CA PHE A 153 1.14 1.33 26.70
C PHE A 153 0.09 0.26 26.99
N ASP A 154 -1.17 0.63 26.82
CA ASP A 154 -2.29 -0.30 26.89
C ASP A 154 -2.22 -1.29 25.72
N GLU A 155 -2.18 -2.59 26.05
CA GLU A 155 -2.08 -3.66 25.05
C GLU A 155 -3.26 -3.69 24.09
N ASP A 156 -4.46 -3.30 24.51
CA ASP A 156 -5.68 -3.25 23.70
C ASP A 156 -5.61 -2.23 22.56
N LEU A 157 -4.66 -1.30 22.61
CA LEU A 157 -4.44 -0.35 21.53
C LEU A 157 -3.76 -0.97 20.31
N LEU A 158 -2.94 -2.03 20.49
CA LEU A 158 -2.14 -2.62 19.41
C LEU A 158 -2.95 -3.64 18.60
N GLN A 159 -3.32 -3.30 17.39
CA GLN A 159 -3.99 -4.24 16.49
C GLN A 159 -3.04 -5.30 15.93
N TYR A 160 -1.86 -4.89 15.47
CA TYR A 160 -0.81 -5.76 14.94
C TYR A 160 0.51 -5.01 14.73
N ILE A 161 1.58 -5.78 14.53
CA ILE A 161 2.85 -5.28 14.01
C ILE A 161 3.01 -5.78 12.57
N GLU A 162 3.26 -4.85 11.63
CA GLU A 162 3.42 -5.15 10.21
C GLU A 162 4.90 -5.38 9.91
N GLN A 163 5.18 -6.56 9.37
CA GLN A 163 6.50 -7.01 8.92
C GLN A 163 7.62 -6.65 9.90
N PRO A 164 7.61 -7.17 11.14
CA PRO A 164 8.69 -6.88 12.10
C PRO A 164 10.05 -7.37 11.61
N CYS A 165 10.13 -8.58 11.06
CA CYS A 165 11.35 -9.19 10.57
C CYS A 165 11.28 -9.46 9.05
N SER A 166 12.43 -9.68 8.40
CA SER A 166 12.53 -9.72 6.95
C SER A 166 12.09 -11.04 6.29
N THR A 167 12.16 -12.19 7.02
CA THR A 167 11.85 -13.51 6.47
C THR A 167 10.73 -14.23 7.22
N LEU A 168 10.07 -15.21 6.58
CA LEU A 168 9.05 -16.04 7.21
C LEU A 168 9.60 -16.86 8.38
N GLU A 169 10.83 -17.34 8.27
CA GLU A 169 11.51 -18.08 9.32
C GLU A 169 11.66 -17.22 10.57
N GLN A 170 12.12 -15.98 10.43
CA GLN A 170 12.24 -15.03 11.54
C GLN A 170 10.87 -14.67 12.14
N LEU A 171 9.80 -14.53 11.32
CA LEU A 171 8.45 -14.29 11.82
C LEU A 171 7.93 -15.48 12.64
N ARG A 172 8.19 -16.72 12.21
CA ARG A 172 7.85 -17.94 13.00
C ARG A 172 8.63 -17.98 14.31
N GLU A 173 9.94 -17.71 14.25
CA GLU A 173 10.79 -17.66 15.44
C GLU A 173 10.30 -16.60 16.42
N LEU A 174 9.97 -15.40 15.93
CA LEU A 174 9.39 -14.32 16.72
C LEU A 174 8.09 -14.76 17.39
N LYS A 175 7.15 -15.33 16.66
CA LYS A 175 5.87 -15.80 17.22
C LYS A 175 6.06 -16.92 18.25
N ALA A 176 6.99 -17.83 18.00
CA ALA A 176 7.30 -18.93 18.94
C ALA A 176 7.96 -18.43 20.24
N ALA A 177 8.78 -17.38 20.17
CA ALA A 177 9.49 -16.81 21.31
C ALA A 177 8.67 -15.76 22.07
N CYS A 178 7.69 -15.11 21.42
CA CYS A 178 6.89 -14.04 22.01
C CYS A 178 5.87 -14.57 22.98
N MET A 179 5.94 -14.13 24.24
CA MET A 179 5.06 -14.59 25.33
C MET A 179 3.76 -13.79 25.45
N VAL A 180 3.60 -12.74 24.64
CA VAL A 180 2.40 -11.87 24.61
C VAL A 180 1.64 -12.08 23.30
N GLY A 181 0.33 -11.83 23.34
CA GLY A 181 -0.60 -12.14 22.25
C GLY A 181 -0.58 -11.14 21.08
N VAL A 182 0.60 -10.76 20.57
CA VAL A 182 0.71 -9.83 19.44
C VAL A 182 0.39 -10.52 18.10
N LYS A 183 -0.38 -9.83 17.22
CA LYS A 183 -0.61 -10.29 15.86
C LYS A 183 0.47 -9.78 14.93
N ILE A 184 0.89 -10.60 13.98
CA ILE A 184 1.86 -10.25 12.94
C ILE A 184 1.14 -10.12 11.61
N ALA A 185 1.33 -8.99 10.93
CA ALA A 185 0.86 -8.78 9.56
C ALA A 185 2.03 -8.87 8.57
N GLY A 186 1.86 -9.67 7.51
CA GLY A 186 2.85 -9.83 6.45
C GLY A 186 2.59 -8.89 5.28
N ASP A 187 3.55 -8.07 4.89
CA ASP A 187 3.57 -7.24 3.67
C ASP A 187 4.69 -7.69 2.73
N GLU A 188 5.95 -7.43 3.09
CA GLU A 188 7.11 -7.69 2.24
C GLU A 188 7.26 -9.17 1.88
N VAL A 189 7.04 -10.06 2.83
CA VAL A 189 7.14 -11.52 2.60
C VAL A 189 6.11 -12.03 1.59
N ILE A 190 4.99 -11.31 1.40
CA ILE A 190 3.95 -11.68 0.44
C ILE A 190 4.21 -11.02 -0.91
N ARG A 191 4.41 -9.69 -0.93
CA ARG A 191 4.52 -8.94 -2.19
C ARG A 191 5.83 -9.12 -2.94
N LYS A 192 6.87 -9.63 -2.26
CA LYS A 192 8.18 -9.95 -2.86
C LYS A 192 8.37 -11.45 -3.10
N ALA A 193 7.38 -12.27 -2.79
CA ALA A 193 7.44 -13.70 -3.09
C ALA A 193 7.41 -13.93 -4.60
N GLU A 194 8.19 -14.89 -5.08
CA GLU A 194 8.17 -15.33 -6.47
C GLU A 194 6.77 -15.86 -6.83
N ASP A 195 6.22 -16.73 -5.99
CA ASP A 195 4.81 -17.11 -6.06
C ASP A 195 4.13 -16.98 -4.68
N PRO A 196 3.25 -15.98 -4.49
CA PRO A 196 2.51 -15.81 -3.24
C PRO A 196 1.61 -16.99 -2.86
N PHE A 197 1.22 -17.85 -3.81
CA PHE A 197 0.39 -19.01 -3.54
C PHE A 197 1.16 -20.19 -2.92
N GLU A 198 2.48 -20.23 -3.09
CA GLU A 198 3.33 -21.29 -2.52
C GLU A 198 3.86 -20.95 -1.11
N LEU A 199 3.54 -19.76 -0.60
CA LEU A 199 3.98 -19.37 0.73
C LEU A 199 3.29 -20.19 1.82
N ASP A 200 4.07 -20.80 2.70
CA ASP A 200 3.60 -21.33 3.95
C ASP A 200 3.59 -20.24 5.03
N LEU A 201 2.39 -19.70 5.29
CA LEU A 201 2.18 -18.60 6.25
C LEU A 201 1.78 -19.10 7.65
N GLU A 202 1.63 -20.41 7.84
CA GLU A 202 1.26 -20.99 9.13
C GLU A 202 2.30 -20.63 10.20
N ASP A 203 1.82 -20.22 11.36
CA ASP A 203 2.63 -19.77 12.49
C ASP A 203 3.61 -18.61 12.23
N ALA A 204 3.55 -18.00 11.03
CA ALA A 204 4.36 -16.84 10.69
C ALA A 204 3.54 -15.54 10.65
N VAL A 205 2.33 -15.59 10.06
CA VAL A 205 1.51 -14.42 9.75
C VAL A 205 0.07 -14.66 10.21
N ASP A 206 -0.54 -13.66 10.83
CA ASP A 206 -1.95 -13.66 11.25
C ASP A 206 -2.84 -12.84 10.32
N ILE A 207 -2.27 -11.88 9.59
CA ILE A 207 -2.98 -10.91 8.76
C ILE A 207 -2.20 -10.72 7.45
N LEU A 208 -2.90 -10.72 6.31
CA LEU A 208 -2.34 -10.40 5.00
C LEU A 208 -2.43 -8.90 4.74
N ILE A 209 -1.31 -8.26 4.43
CA ILE A 209 -1.32 -6.94 3.82
C ILE A 209 -1.33 -7.13 2.30
N LEU A 210 -2.43 -6.76 1.66
CA LEU A 210 -2.56 -6.86 0.21
C LEU A 210 -2.66 -5.46 -0.42
N LYS A 211 -2.11 -5.33 -1.60
CA LYS A 211 -2.15 -4.14 -2.43
C LYS A 211 -2.67 -4.53 -3.81
N ALA A 212 -3.19 -3.58 -4.59
CA ALA A 212 -3.67 -3.92 -5.92
C ALA A 212 -2.51 -4.16 -6.92
N ALA A 213 -1.54 -3.24 -6.96
CA ALA A 213 -0.51 -3.28 -8.00
C ALA A 213 0.59 -4.33 -7.79
N PRO A 214 1.26 -4.45 -6.62
CA PRO A 214 2.39 -5.36 -6.45
C PRO A 214 2.12 -6.84 -6.73
N PRO A 215 0.92 -7.41 -6.45
CA PRO A 215 0.63 -8.79 -6.81
C PRO A 215 0.21 -9.01 -8.27
N GLY A 216 -0.07 -7.96 -9.03
CA GLY A 216 -0.48 -8.05 -10.42
C GLY A 216 -1.97 -7.81 -10.69
N GLY A 217 -2.64 -7.00 -9.84
CA GLY A 217 -4.01 -6.57 -10.04
C GLY A 217 -5.00 -7.04 -8.99
N ILE A 218 -6.24 -6.59 -9.13
CA ILE A 218 -7.33 -6.86 -8.19
C ILE A 218 -7.70 -8.34 -8.20
N GLU A 219 -7.82 -8.94 -9.37
CA GLU A 219 -8.22 -10.33 -9.52
C GLU A 219 -7.23 -11.27 -8.84
N ARG A 220 -5.93 -11.07 -9.08
CA ARG A 220 -4.88 -11.88 -8.45
C ARG A 220 -4.83 -11.65 -6.93
N SER A 221 -5.01 -10.43 -6.46
CA SER A 221 -5.05 -10.10 -5.03
C SER A 221 -6.23 -10.78 -4.33
N LEU A 222 -7.41 -10.82 -4.96
CA LEU A 222 -8.57 -11.56 -4.46
C LEU A 222 -8.33 -13.07 -4.43
N ALA A 223 -7.62 -13.61 -5.42
CA ALA A 223 -7.25 -15.03 -5.46
C ALA A 223 -6.28 -15.39 -4.32
N ILE A 224 -5.27 -14.54 -4.03
CA ILE A 224 -4.34 -14.71 -2.91
C ILE A 224 -5.10 -14.69 -1.57
N ALA A 225 -6.00 -13.71 -1.37
CA ALA A 225 -6.83 -13.63 -0.18
C ALA A 225 -7.68 -14.91 0.03
N LYS A 226 -8.28 -15.41 -1.05
CA LYS A 226 -9.08 -16.64 -1.04
C LYS A 226 -8.25 -17.90 -0.76
N HIS A 227 -7.01 -17.94 -1.25
CA HIS A 227 -6.09 -19.08 -1.07
C HIS A 227 -5.68 -19.23 0.39
N HIS A 228 -5.13 -18.18 0.99
CA HIS A 228 -4.59 -18.22 2.35
C HIS A 228 -5.67 -18.17 3.43
N ARG A 229 -6.83 -17.58 3.15
CA ARG A 229 -7.97 -17.51 4.11
C ARG A 229 -7.66 -16.79 5.42
N LEU A 230 -6.63 -15.98 5.45
CA LEU A 230 -6.31 -15.11 6.57
C LEU A 230 -7.10 -13.79 6.47
N PRO A 231 -7.32 -13.09 7.59
CA PRO A 231 -7.83 -11.72 7.55
C PRO A 231 -6.95 -10.82 6.67
N VAL A 232 -7.59 -9.89 5.94
CA VAL A 232 -6.90 -9.03 4.98
C VAL A 232 -7.00 -7.56 5.40
N VAL A 233 -5.89 -6.86 5.28
CA VAL A 233 -5.83 -5.39 5.25
C VAL A 233 -5.42 -4.98 3.85
N VAL A 234 -6.23 -4.17 3.18
CA VAL A 234 -5.83 -3.58 1.91
C VAL A 234 -5.03 -2.31 2.19
N SER A 235 -3.84 -2.25 1.61
CA SER A 235 -2.91 -1.13 1.78
C SER A 235 -2.48 -0.57 0.42
N SER A 236 -1.61 0.43 0.44
CA SER A 236 -1.11 1.13 -0.73
C SER A 236 0.42 1.08 -0.81
N ALA A 237 0.94 1.42 -1.98
CA ALA A 237 2.36 1.62 -2.24
C ALA A 237 2.64 3.08 -2.66
N LEU A 238 1.92 4.03 -2.05
CA LEU A 238 2.03 5.46 -2.33
C LEU A 238 1.65 5.81 -3.77
N GLU A 239 0.58 5.20 -4.27
CA GLU A 239 0.02 5.47 -5.58
C GLU A 239 -0.66 6.84 -5.65
N SER A 240 -0.91 7.33 -6.87
CA SER A 240 -1.85 8.44 -7.12
C SER A 240 -3.28 8.03 -6.79
N ALA A 241 -4.19 8.99 -6.87
CA ALA A 241 -5.63 8.72 -6.71
C ALA A 241 -6.14 7.60 -7.63
N VAL A 242 -5.53 7.38 -8.81
CA VAL A 242 -5.91 6.29 -9.73
C VAL A 242 -5.57 4.93 -9.11
N GLY A 243 -4.32 4.72 -8.67
CA GLY A 243 -3.91 3.47 -8.03
C GLY A 243 -4.58 3.25 -6.68
N ILE A 244 -4.78 4.32 -5.88
CA ILE A 244 -5.60 4.25 -4.66
C ILE A 244 -7.04 3.82 -5.00
N GLY A 245 -7.61 4.30 -6.11
CA GLY A 245 -8.91 3.86 -6.60
C GLY A 245 -8.98 2.35 -6.84
N HIS A 246 -7.91 1.75 -7.37
CA HIS A 246 -7.79 0.29 -7.53
C HIS A 246 -7.74 -0.42 -6.17
N GLY A 247 -6.97 0.09 -5.22
CA GLY A 247 -6.96 -0.42 -3.84
C GLY A 247 -8.34 -0.35 -3.17
N ILE A 248 -9.06 0.75 -3.34
CA ILE A 248 -10.44 0.93 -2.84
C ILE A 248 -11.39 -0.11 -3.47
N ARG A 249 -11.23 -0.42 -4.76
CA ARG A 249 -12.01 -1.46 -5.44
C ARG A 249 -11.68 -2.84 -4.94
N LEU A 250 -10.40 -3.16 -4.73
CA LEU A 250 -9.97 -4.42 -4.12
C LEU A 250 -10.64 -4.58 -2.74
N ALA A 251 -10.53 -3.57 -1.88
CA ALA A 251 -11.17 -3.57 -0.56
C ALA A 251 -12.70 -3.68 -0.66
N GLY A 252 -13.29 -3.03 -1.67
CA GLY A 252 -14.73 -3.10 -1.96
C GLY A 252 -15.19 -4.48 -2.37
N ALA A 253 -14.37 -5.25 -3.08
CA ALA A 253 -14.70 -6.57 -3.63
C ALA A 253 -14.45 -7.72 -2.65
N LEU A 254 -13.60 -7.56 -1.63
CA LEU A 254 -13.35 -8.60 -0.62
C LEU A 254 -14.67 -9.00 0.08
N PRO A 255 -14.91 -10.30 0.33
CA PRO A 255 -16.12 -10.75 1.02
C PRO A 255 -16.18 -10.26 2.46
N THR A 256 -15.05 -10.28 3.16
CA THR A 256 -14.87 -9.77 4.53
C THR A 256 -13.79 -8.68 4.53
N LEU A 257 -13.95 -7.68 5.41
CA LEU A 257 -13.00 -6.59 5.58
C LEU A 257 -13.12 -6.09 7.02
N ASP A 258 -12.40 -6.77 7.92
CA ASP A 258 -12.52 -6.56 9.37
C ASP A 258 -11.65 -5.40 9.87
N PHE A 259 -10.74 -4.90 9.04
CA PHE A 259 -9.78 -3.88 9.38
C PHE A 259 -9.92 -2.63 8.50
N ALA A 260 -9.62 -1.48 9.06
CA ALA A 260 -9.45 -0.25 8.28
C ALA A 260 -8.33 -0.42 7.25
N CYS A 261 -8.46 0.20 6.07
CA CYS A 261 -7.52 0.08 4.96
C CYS A 261 -6.42 1.14 5.01
N GLY A 262 -5.20 0.78 4.63
CA GLY A 262 -4.07 1.70 4.47
C GLY A 262 -4.10 2.42 3.11
N LEU A 263 -5.26 2.95 2.71
CA LEU A 263 -5.49 3.52 1.38
C LEU A 263 -5.57 5.05 1.36
N ALA A 264 -5.34 5.69 2.51
CA ALA A 264 -5.40 7.14 2.61
C ALA A 264 -4.02 7.82 2.44
N THR A 265 -3.04 7.15 1.83
CA THR A 265 -1.69 7.70 1.61
C THR A 265 -1.65 8.86 0.62
N GLY A 266 -2.68 9.06 -0.21
CA GLY A 266 -2.85 10.28 -1.01
C GLY A 266 -2.87 11.57 -0.16
N GLN A 267 -3.20 11.48 1.13
CA GLN A 267 -3.10 12.63 2.04
C GLN A 267 -1.67 13.08 2.32
N LEU A 268 -0.66 12.25 2.02
CA LEU A 268 0.76 12.60 2.09
C LEU A 268 1.23 13.41 0.86
N LEU A 269 0.46 13.40 -0.23
CA LEU A 269 0.73 14.18 -1.43
C LEU A 269 0.27 15.62 -1.25
N GLU A 270 1.05 16.58 -1.74
CA GLU A 270 0.65 17.99 -1.78
C GLU A 270 -0.38 18.24 -2.88
N SER A 271 -0.18 17.58 -4.03
CA SER A 271 -1.08 17.61 -5.18
C SER A 271 -1.21 16.21 -5.78
N ASP A 272 -2.38 15.91 -6.34
CA ASP A 272 -2.69 14.64 -6.96
C ASP A 272 -3.58 14.87 -8.20
N VAL A 273 -3.66 13.87 -9.07
CA VAL A 273 -4.45 13.90 -10.32
C VAL A 273 -5.96 13.89 -10.10
N ALA A 274 -6.42 13.47 -8.90
CA ALA A 274 -7.82 13.54 -8.48
C ALA A 274 -7.91 13.64 -6.96
N GLN A 275 -9.09 13.99 -6.45
CA GLN A 275 -9.36 14.04 -5.02
C GLN A 275 -10.23 12.86 -4.60
N ILE A 276 -9.80 12.14 -3.55
CA ILE A 276 -10.61 11.10 -2.90
C ILE A 276 -10.93 11.57 -1.48
N PRO A 277 -12.16 12.05 -1.22
CA PRO A 277 -12.54 12.58 0.07
C PRO A 277 -12.51 11.52 1.18
N ILE A 278 -12.06 11.93 2.36
CA ILE A 278 -12.24 11.18 3.61
C ILE A 278 -13.40 11.79 4.38
N GLU A 279 -14.43 11.01 4.63
CA GLU A 279 -15.64 11.43 5.35
C GLU A 279 -15.82 10.54 6.59
N GLY A 280 -15.61 11.09 7.79
CA GLY A 280 -15.75 10.35 9.04
C GLY A 280 -14.88 9.07 9.10
N GLY A 281 -13.62 9.14 8.66
CA GLY A 281 -12.70 8.01 8.64
C GLY A 281 -12.94 6.99 7.54
N LYS A 282 -13.76 7.33 6.52
CA LYS A 282 -14.14 6.43 5.43
C LYS A 282 -13.86 7.03 4.06
N MET A 283 -13.61 6.14 3.09
CA MET A 283 -13.59 6.45 1.66
C MET A 283 -14.70 5.73 0.94
N ARG A 284 -15.27 6.38 -0.09
CA ARG A 284 -16.31 5.79 -0.92
C ARG A 284 -15.71 4.83 -1.95
N VAL A 285 -16.32 3.67 -2.13
CA VAL A 285 -15.98 2.74 -3.21
C VAL A 285 -16.57 3.26 -4.52
N ALA A 286 -15.74 3.89 -5.33
CA ALA A 286 -16.11 4.51 -6.60
C ALA A 286 -14.95 4.44 -7.60
N ASP A 287 -15.26 4.71 -8.87
CA ASP A 287 -14.24 4.93 -9.89
C ASP A 287 -13.53 6.27 -9.68
N VAL A 288 -12.26 6.29 -9.98
CA VAL A 288 -11.44 7.50 -9.97
C VAL A 288 -11.03 7.80 -11.41
N THR A 289 -11.32 9.01 -11.84
CA THR A 289 -10.88 9.53 -13.14
C THR A 289 -9.96 10.71 -12.89
N PRO A 290 -8.72 10.71 -13.41
CA PRO A 290 -7.83 11.83 -13.23
C PRO A 290 -8.36 13.07 -13.94
N SER A 291 -8.08 14.26 -13.37
CA SER A 291 -8.40 15.54 -13.97
C SER A 291 -7.38 15.88 -15.06
N GLU A 292 -7.84 16.19 -16.26
CA GLU A 292 -6.96 16.62 -17.34
C GLU A 292 -6.13 17.84 -16.95
N ALA A 293 -6.72 18.82 -16.27
CA ALA A 293 -6.01 20.01 -15.80
C ALA A 293 -4.91 19.66 -14.81
N ALA A 294 -5.16 18.76 -13.86
CA ALA A 294 -4.16 18.32 -12.88
C ALA A 294 -3.05 17.50 -13.56
N MET A 295 -3.37 16.64 -14.53
CA MET A 295 -2.36 15.90 -15.29
C MET A 295 -1.43 16.81 -16.09
N ILE A 296 -1.95 17.92 -16.63
CA ILE A 296 -1.14 18.92 -17.34
C ILE A 296 -0.25 19.68 -16.34
N GLU A 297 -0.79 20.09 -15.19
CA GLU A 297 -0.04 20.83 -14.16
C GLU A 297 1.10 19.98 -13.57
N LEU A 298 0.87 18.69 -13.40
CA LEU A 298 1.79 17.73 -12.78
C LEU A 298 2.64 16.95 -13.80
N GLU A 299 2.58 17.32 -15.09
CA GLU A 299 3.25 16.59 -16.16
C GLU A 299 4.76 16.46 -15.91
N ALA A 300 5.28 15.26 -16.06
CA ALA A 300 6.71 14.98 -15.96
C ALA A 300 7.47 15.59 -17.16
N SER A 301 8.76 15.84 -16.98
CA SER A 301 9.61 16.28 -18.10
C SER A 301 9.62 15.22 -19.23
N ALA A 302 9.92 15.65 -20.45
CA ALA A 302 10.04 14.75 -21.60
C ALA A 302 11.07 13.62 -21.35
N GLU A 303 12.18 13.92 -20.66
CA GLU A 303 13.19 12.94 -20.27
C GLU A 303 12.62 11.87 -19.32
N ARG A 304 11.85 12.31 -18.29
CA ARG A 304 11.22 11.38 -17.34
C ARG A 304 10.11 10.58 -18.00
N THR A 305 9.34 11.19 -18.88
CA THR A 305 8.31 10.48 -19.67
C THR A 305 8.95 9.38 -20.52
N GLN A 306 10.05 9.66 -21.21
CA GLN A 306 10.77 8.66 -21.99
C GLN A 306 11.31 7.53 -21.10
N TRP A 307 11.86 7.85 -19.92
CA TRP A 307 12.35 6.86 -18.97
C TRP A 307 11.24 5.89 -18.51
N TRP A 308 10.03 6.41 -18.25
CA TRP A 308 8.88 5.60 -17.89
C TRP A 308 8.36 4.75 -19.05
N GLN A 309 8.37 5.30 -20.28
CA GLN A 309 8.04 4.52 -21.50
C GLN A 309 9.03 3.35 -21.70
N ASP A 310 10.31 3.62 -21.55
CA ASP A 310 11.36 2.58 -21.63
C ASP A 310 11.16 1.51 -20.54
N ARG A 311 10.74 1.91 -19.34
CA ARG A 311 10.45 0.99 -18.24
C ARG A 311 9.23 0.12 -18.51
N VAL A 312 8.17 0.67 -19.07
CA VAL A 312 7.02 -0.11 -19.54
C VAL A 312 7.46 -1.11 -20.61
N HIS A 313 8.26 -0.66 -21.58
CA HIS A 313 8.79 -1.54 -22.64
C HIS A 313 9.63 -2.69 -22.06
N LYS A 314 10.49 -2.44 -21.08
CA LYS A 314 11.30 -3.46 -20.42
C LYS A 314 10.45 -4.47 -19.67
N ALA A 315 9.50 -4.03 -18.84
CA ALA A 315 8.59 -4.92 -18.11
C ALA A 315 7.70 -5.74 -19.07
N TRP A 316 7.25 -5.14 -20.18
CA TRP A 316 6.53 -5.83 -21.24
C TRP A 316 7.36 -6.97 -21.83
N SER A 317 8.60 -6.67 -22.26
CA SER A 317 9.50 -7.64 -22.90
C SER A 317 10.09 -8.67 -21.93
N ALA A 318 10.06 -8.41 -20.62
CA ALA A 318 10.52 -9.33 -19.58
C ALA A 318 9.48 -10.42 -19.23
N GLY A 319 8.25 -10.35 -19.76
CA GLY A 319 7.25 -11.40 -19.59
C GLY A 319 5.81 -10.92 -19.37
N ALA A 320 5.55 -9.60 -19.23
CA ALA A 320 4.17 -9.13 -19.08
C ALA A 320 3.29 -9.43 -20.30
N ASP A 321 3.87 -9.45 -21.52
CA ASP A 321 3.17 -9.78 -22.77
C ASP A 321 2.66 -11.23 -22.80
N GLU A 322 3.45 -12.18 -22.33
CA GLU A 322 3.07 -13.59 -22.23
C GLU A 322 1.89 -13.76 -21.29
N ILE A 323 2.01 -13.21 -20.06
CA ILE A 323 0.97 -13.31 -19.03
C ILE A 323 -0.34 -12.67 -19.49
N ILE A 324 -0.29 -11.48 -20.09
CA ILE A 324 -1.48 -10.77 -20.59
C ILE A 324 -2.14 -11.53 -21.74
N SER A 325 -1.32 -12.14 -22.61
CA SER A 325 -1.82 -12.97 -23.71
C SER A 325 -2.51 -14.23 -23.19
N GLU A 326 -1.98 -14.89 -22.17
CA GLU A 326 -2.58 -16.05 -21.51
C GLU A 326 -3.90 -15.68 -20.82
N MET A 327 -4.00 -14.48 -20.22
CA MET A 327 -5.22 -13.96 -19.63
C MET A 327 -6.29 -13.59 -20.70
N GLY A 328 -5.92 -13.51 -21.97
CA GLY A 328 -6.82 -13.13 -23.06
C GLY A 328 -7.27 -11.67 -22.99
N TRP A 329 -6.48 -10.79 -22.37
CA TRP A 329 -6.80 -9.37 -22.28
C TRP A 329 -6.46 -8.63 -23.57
N HIS A 330 -7.34 -7.74 -23.97
CA HIS A 330 -7.23 -6.95 -25.20
C HIS A 330 -7.42 -5.45 -24.89
N TRP A 331 -6.73 -4.63 -25.69
CA TRP A 331 -6.83 -3.17 -25.60
C TRP A 331 -8.10 -2.67 -26.28
#